data_3822bd475a62ddb38ac3b2d343f2cf3f
#
_entry.id   3822bd475a62ddb38ac3b2d343f2cf3f
#
_cell.length_a   1.000
_cell.length_b   1.000
_cell.length_c   1.000
_cell.angle_alpha   90.00
_cell.angle_beta   90.00
_cell.angle_gamma   90.00
#
_symmetry.space_group_name_H-M   'P 1'
#
loop_
_entity.id
_entity.type
_entity.pdbx_description
1 polymer ?
#
loop_
_entity_poly.entity_id
_entity_poly.type
_entity_poly.pdbx_seq_one_letter_code
_entity_poly.pdbx_strand_id
1 'polypeptide(L)'
;MNVMSKRFFALLLVLGSGIGSVPAMGMDDESASRASVPASSDREGAEFTRLPVSWTVNPRDAANARAAWKTLSAYHRGKPKTSRKLHVVYVTFKDRPALEGYRERYDHILKNIQAYYADQMQANGFPPLTFQLDLDERGKLVIHDAYVDKPMSEMSVQSSGPVSREAARKVLASKGIDIEKEHVLVVCQLPDGVGPYYGGGFSHQGTGWTCDQEGLDPASFLDTEMMQGGRFKVTRGKNATIYIGGTAHELGHSFGLPHTGDGWNYPDAGASLMGHGNSTYGDELRHEGKGAYLAPTDALKLASVPLFNGVETELPADASFGRMLGKYVPGSFERLEAIPVKDGLRLKGRVHLTRPAYGIVAHLDPPGGSDYDSNAVGASLDEKGEFD
;
A
#
# COMPACT_ATOMS: atom_id res chain seq x y z
N MET A 1 -16.47 4.68 -40.04
CA MET A 1 -15.07 4.74 -39.61
C MET A 1 -14.95 5.88 -38.61
N ASN A 2 -15.12 5.57 -37.32
CA ASN A 2 -15.00 6.55 -36.23
C ASN A 2 -13.59 6.48 -35.68
N VAL A 3 -12.93 7.63 -35.76
CA VAL A 3 -11.58 7.84 -35.19
C VAL A 3 -11.71 7.77 -33.69
N MET A 4 -11.25 6.67 -33.09
CA MET A 4 -11.06 6.57 -31.61
C MET A 4 -10.05 7.62 -31.18
N SER A 5 -10.51 8.61 -30.45
CA SER A 5 -9.68 9.60 -29.77
C SER A 5 -8.81 8.88 -28.74
N LYS A 6 -7.52 8.72 -29.07
CA LYS A 6 -6.53 8.14 -28.15
C LYS A 6 -6.16 9.18 -27.11
N ARG A 7 -6.71 9.09 -25.92
CA ARG A 7 -6.14 9.73 -24.74
C ARG A 7 -5.54 8.63 -23.85
N PHE A 8 -4.23 8.42 -24.00
CA PHE A 8 -3.45 7.64 -23.05
C PHE A 8 -3.09 8.57 -21.88
N PHE A 9 -3.52 8.25 -20.70
CA PHE A 9 -3.14 8.98 -19.49
C PHE A 9 -2.36 8.10 -18.52
N ALA A 10 -1.33 8.72 -17.97
CA ALA A 10 -0.53 8.40 -16.80
C ALA A 10 0.40 7.19 -16.90
N LEU A 11 1.60 7.48 -17.34
CA LEU A 11 2.76 6.66 -17.05
C LEU A 11 3.27 7.01 -15.66
N LEU A 12 3.23 6.07 -14.74
CA LEU A 12 3.91 6.21 -13.46
C LEU A 12 5.21 5.41 -13.49
N LEU A 13 6.32 6.09 -13.44
CA LEU A 13 7.64 5.50 -13.36
C LEU A 13 8.11 5.47 -11.91
N VAL A 14 8.47 4.30 -11.40
CA VAL A 14 9.02 4.17 -10.05
C VAL A 14 10.54 4.09 -10.12
N LEU A 15 11.20 5.02 -9.45
CA LEU A 15 12.64 5.22 -9.55
C LEU A 15 13.41 4.94 -8.27
N GLY A 16 14.59 4.38 -8.47
CA GLY A 16 15.65 4.47 -7.49
C GLY A 16 16.74 5.45 -7.99
N SER A 17 17.21 6.36 -7.16
CA SER A 17 18.26 7.33 -7.49
C SER A 17 19.65 6.81 -7.13
N GLY A 18 20.61 6.84 -8.06
CA GLY A 18 22.01 6.59 -7.78
C GLY A 18 22.91 6.71 -9.02
N ILE A 19 23.90 7.56 -8.92
CA ILE A 19 24.98 7.70 -9.91
C ILE A 19 26.17 6.91 -9.40
N GLY A 20 26.71 6.03 -10.25
CA GLY A 20 27.98 5.36 -9.99
C GLY A 20 28.29 4.40 -11.13
N SER A 21 29.22 4.77 -12.00
CA SER A 21 29.81 3.87 -12.96
C SER A 21 30.55 2.75 -12.24
N VAL A 22 30.19 1.50 -12.49
CA VAL A 22 30.90 0.32 -12.00
C VAL A 22 31.72 -0.26 -13.16
N PRO A 23 33.02 -0.48 -13.00
CA PRO A 23 33.81 -1.23 -13.98
C PRO A 23 33.42 -2.72 -13.90
N ALA A 24 33.38 -3.35 -15.05
CA ALA A 24 33.17 -4.78 -15.19
C ALA A 24 34.31 -5.56 -14.51
N MET A 25 33.98 -6.40 -13.55
CA MET A 25 34.87 -7.46 -13.04
C MET A 25 34.13 -8.76 -12.87
N GLY A 26 34.82 -9.79 -13.26
CA GLY A 26 34.52 -11.18 -13.45
C GLY A 26 33.52 -11.88 -12.52
N MET A 27 32.87 -12.84 -13.12
CA MET A 27 32.07 -13.87 -12.48
C MET A 27 32.95 -14.71 -11.53
N ASP A 28 32.52 -14.82 -10.28
CA ASP A 28 32.68 -16.04 -9.52
C ASP A 28 31.46 -16.23 -8.61
N ASP A 29 31.07 -17.48 -8.54
CA ASP A 29 29.81 -18.05 -8.07
C ASP A 29 29.77 -18.18 -6.54
N GLU A 30 28.56 -18.38 -6.02
CA GLU A 30 28.22 -18.87 -4.68
C GLU A 30 28.54 -17.97 -3.46
N SER A 31 27.53 -17.30 -3.04
CA SER A 31 26.86 -17.36 -1.72
C SER A 31 25.89 -16.18 -1.58
N ALA A 32 24.65 -16.39 -2.04
CA ALA A 32 23.54 -15.54 -1.64
C ALA A 32 23.31 -15.74 -0.13
N SER A 33 23.97 -14.93 0.66
CA SER A 33 23.68 -14.74 2.06
C SER A 33 22.17 -14.35 2.14
N ARG A 34 21.38 -15.32 2.54
CA ARG A 34 20.00 -15.09 3.00
C ARG A 34 20.06 -14.04 4.11
N ALA A 35 19.69 -12.82 3.79
CA ALA A 35 19.21 -11.90 4.79
C ALA A 35 17.90 -12.52 5.32
N SER A 36 18.02 -13.40 6.29
CA SER A 36 16.91 -13.91 7.06
C SER A 36 16.33 -12.73 7.83
N VAL A 37 15.20 -12.19 7.36
CA VAL A 37 14.21 -11.66 8.28
C VAL A 37 13.92 -12.82 9.22
N PRO A 38 14.10 -12.69 10.56
CA PRO A 38 13.86 -13.80 11.44
C PRO A 38 12.41 -14.23 11.25
N ALA A 39 12.23 -15.47 10.77
CA ALA A 39 10.97 -16.15 10.89
C ALA A 39 10.63 -16.12 12.38
N SER A 40 9.60 -15.41 12.74
CA SER A 40 9.11 -15.32 14.11
C SER A 40 8.35 -16.60 14.45
N SER A 41 9.06 -17.71 14.59
CA SER A 41 8.65 -18.82 15.41
C SER A 41 9.26 -18.60 16.78
N ASP A 42 8.43 -18.38 17.78
CA ASP A 42 8.64 -18.25 19.22
C ASP A 42 8.36 -16.84 19.77
N ARG A 43 7.11 -16.39 19.57
CA ARG A 43 6.50 -15.42 20.47
C ARG A 43 5.13 -15.94 20.88
N GLU A 44 5.06 -16.50 22.07
CA GLU A 44 3.81 -16.62 22.82
C GLU A 44 3.24 -15.21 23.02
N GLY A 45 2.22 -14.88 22.25
CA GLY A 45 1.48 -13.61 22.35
C GLY A 45 0.43 -13.58 21.25
N ALA A 46 -0.82 -13.53 21.64
CA ALA A 46 -2.06 -13.48 20.88
C ALA A 46 -1.91 -13.71 19.38
N GLU A 47 -2.19 -14.94 18.95
CA GLU A 47 -2.20 -15.36 17.56
C GLU A 47 -3.24 -14.53 16.81
N PHE A 48 -2.81 -13.46 16.10
CA PHE A 48 -3.73 -12.71 15.27
C PHE A 48 -4.13 -13.55 14.05
N THR A 49 -5.39 -13.51 13.69
CA THR A 49 -5.94 -14.27 12.57
C THR A 49 -5.23 -13.87 11.27
N ARG A 50 -4.46 -14.78 10.68
CA ARG A 50 -3.80 -14.57 9.39
C ARG A 50 -4.77 -14.83 8.26
N LEU A 51 -4.78 -13.97 7.25
CA LEU A 51 -5.65 -14.14 6.09
C LEU A 51 -5.05 -15.19 5.12
N PRO A 52 -5.87 -16.04 4.52
CA PRO A 52 -5.41 -16.97 3.50
C PRO A 52 -4.97 -16.23 2.23
N VAL A 53 -4.06 -16.83 1.48
CA VAL A 53 -3.68 -16.41 0.14
C VAL A 53 -4.03 -17.55 -0.81
N SER A 54 -5.19 -17.51 -1.41
CA SER A 54 -5.74 -18.57 -2.27
C SER A 54 -5.54 -18.33 -3.77
N TRP A 55 -4.88 -17.26 -4.14
CA TRP A 55 -4.59 -16.91 -5.53
C TRP A 55 -3.10 -17.10 -5.86
N THR A 56 -2.78 -17.18 -7.14
CA THR A 56 -1.42 -17.36 -7.63
C THR A 56 -1.14 -16.39 -8.75
N VAL A 57 -0.04 -15.66 -8.65
CA VAL A 57 0.42 -14.77 -9.71
C VAL A 57 0.73 -15.57 -10.97
N ASN A 58 0.40 -15.04 -12.13
CA ASN A 58 0.72 -15.70 -13.40
C ASN A 58 2.25 -15.72 -13.65
N PRO A 59 2.76 -16.66 -14.46
CA PRO A 59 4.20 -16.84 -14.67
C PRO A 59 4.92 -15.60 -15.22
N ARG A 60 4.25 -14.78 -16.02
CA ARG A 60 4.80 -13.54 -16.59
C ARG A 60 5.01 -12.49 -15.51
N ASP A 61 3.98 -12.20 -14.71
CA ASP A 61 4.08 -11.19 -13.67
C ASP A 61 5.03 -11.63 -12.55
N ALA A 62 5.08 -12.94 -12.24
CA ALA A 62 6.09 -13.49 -11.34
C ALA A 62 7.53 -13.33 -11.88
N ALA A 63 7.72 -13.49 -13.19
CA ALA A 63 9.03 -13.25 -13.82
C ALA A 63 9.41 -11.76 -13.77
N ASN A 64 8.46 -10.87 -14.06
CA ASN A 64 8.63 -9.43 -13.94
C ASN A 64 9.01 -9.02 -12.52
N ALA A 65 8.32 -9.55 -11.50
CA ALA A 65 8.63 -9.27 -10.10
C ALA A 65 10.06 -9.68 -9.73
N ARG A 66 10.49 -10.90 -10.14
CA ARG A 66 11.87 -11.37 -9.88
C ARG A 66 12.91 -10.51 -10.59
N ALA A 67 12.69 -10.14 -11.85
CA ALA A 67 13.60 -9.29 -12.61
C ALA A 67 13.69 -7.88 -12.00
N ALA A 68 12.56 -7.28 -11.66
CA ALA A 68 12.48 -6.00 -10.99
C ALA A 68 13.20 -6.03 -9.64
N TRP A 69 12.97 -7.08 -8.83
CA TRP A 69 13.64 -7.23 -7.53
C TRP A 69 15.15 -7.42 -7.67
N LYS A 70 15.63 -8.17 -8.66
CA LYS A 70 17.05 -8.32 -8.95
C LYS A 70 17.71 -6.94 -9.22
N THR A 71 17.10 -6.13 -10.08
CA THR A 71 17.57 -4.77 -10.40
C THR A 71 17.55 -3.87 -9.17
N LEU A 72 16.44 -3.87 -8.43
CA LEU A 72 16.26 -3.04 -7.25
C LEU A 72 17.22 -3.42 -6.13
N SER A 73 17.42 -4.72 -5.89
CA SER A 73 18.37 -5.24 -4.88
C SER A 73 19.82 -4.88 -5.20
N ALA A 74 20.19 -4.92 -6.48
CA ALA A 74 21.51 -4.49 -6.92
C ALA A 74 21.71 -2.99 -6.66
N TYR A 75 20.70 -2.18 -6.94
CA TYR A 75 20.71 -0.74 -6.65
C TYR A 75 20.78 -0.43 -5.15
N HIS A 76 20.15 -1.24 -4.30
CA HIS A 76 20.15 -1.08 -2.84
C HIS A 76 21.46 -1.53 -2.18
N ARG A 77 22.32 -2.24 -2.89
CA ARG A 77 23.57 -2.76 -2.31
C ARG A 77 24.47 -1.63 -1.79
N GLY A 78 24.84 -1.74 -0.52
CA GLY A 78 25.69 -0.74 0.15
C GLY A 78 24.99 0.54 0.60
N LYS A 79 23.67 0.66 0.36
CA LYS A 79 22.89 1.78 0.91
C LYS A 79 22.56 1.57 2.39
N PRO A 80 22.36 2.65 3.16
CA PRO A 80 22.01 2.56 4.56
C PRO A 80 20.63 1.93 4.75
N LYS A 81 20.43 1.27 5.87
CA LYS A 81 19.11 0.82 6.31
C LYS A 81 18.25 2.03 6.66
N THR A 82 16.98 1.97 6.30
CA THR A 82 16.03 3.00 6.73
C THR A 82 15.68 2.85 8.22
N SER A 83 15.45 3.98 8.87
CA SER A 83 14.85 4.05 10.20
C SER A 83 13.34 4.39 10.14
N ARG A 84 12.77 4.49 8.94
CA ARG A 84 11.37 4.87 8.73
C ARG A 84 10.42 3.85 9.33
N LYS A 85 9.36 4.35 9.92
CA LYS A 85 8.30 3.57 10.54
C LYS A 85 6.95 4.18 10.22
N LEU A 86 5.91 3.35 10.24
CA LEU A 86 4.54 3.86 10.23
C LEU A 86 4.21 4.39 11.63
N HIS A 87 3.96 5.69 11.73
CA HIS A 87 3.53 6.34 12.97
C HIS A 87 2.01 6.33 13.05
N VAL A 88 1.49 6.04 14.24
CA VAL A 88 0.04 5.97 14.49
C VAL A 88 -0.36 7.06 15.47
N VAL A 89 -1.36 7.85 15.09
CA VAL A 89 -1.93 8.88 15.96
C VAL A 89 -3.42 8.62 16.16
N TYR A 90 -3.82 8.43 17.41
CA TYR A 90 -5.23 8.33 17.79
C TYR A 90 -5.72 9.72 18.20
N VAL A 91 -6.69 10.24 17.44
CA VAL A 91 -7.24 11.58 17.65
C VAL A 91 -8.60 11.48 18.30
N THR A 92 -8.71 12.06 19.49
CA THR A 92 -9.96 12.20 20.22
C THR A 92 -10.54 13.60 20.06
N PHE A 93 -11.85 13.69 20.12
CA PHE A 93 -12.59 14.94 20.06
C PHE A 93 -13.36 15.15 21.38
N LYS A 94 -13.80 16.37 21.62
CA LYS A 94 -14.49 16.74 22.86
C LYS A 94 -15.67 15.83 23.21
N ASP A 95 -16.42 15.39 22.23
CA ASP A 95 -17.57 14.48 22.34
C ASP A 95 -17.31 13.04 21.89
N ARG A 96 -16.06 12.72 21.52
CA ARG A 96 -15.61 11.39 21.06
C ARG A 96 -14.31 11.00 21.79
N PRO A 97 -14.41 10.50 23.03
CA PRO A 97 -13.26 9.98 23.76
C PRO A 97 -12.73 8.72 23.09
N ALA A 98 -11.52 8.30 23.44
CA ALA A 98 -10.98 7.04 22.94
C ALA A 98 -11.86 5.87 23.32
N LEU A 99 -12.07 4.95 22.37
CA LEU A 99 -12.81 3.71 22.63
C LEU A 99 -11.96 2.76 23.51
N GLU A 100 -12.65 1.98 24.34
CA GLU A 100 -11.99 1.02 25.20
C GLU A 100 -11.10 0.04 24.41
N GLY A 101 -9.95 -0.27 24.96
CA GLY A 101 -9.01 -1.23 24.40
C GLY A 101 -8.41 -0.84 23.02
N TYR A 102 -8.51 0.43 22.58
CA TYR A 102 -8.04 0.85 21.26
C TYR A 102 -6.56 0.54 21.02
N ARG A 103 -5.71 0.57 22.04
CA ARG A 103 -4.28 0.31 21.91
C ARG A 103 -4.00 -1.14 21.53
N GLU A 104 -4.62 -2.09 22.23
CA GLU A 104 -4.54 -3.51 21.93
C GLU A 104 -5.15 -3.83 20.56
N ARG A 105 -6.34 -3.27 20.30
CA ARG A 105 -7.04 -3.51 19.03
C ARG A 105 -6.22 -3.01 17.83
N TYR A 106 -5.64 -1.82 17.88
CA TYR A 106 -4.80 -1.31 16.79
C TYR A 106 -3.45 -1.99 16.70
N ASP A 107 -2.89 -2.51 17.80
CA ASP A 107 -1.72 -3.42 17.76
C ASP A 107 -2.05 -4.69 16.94
N HIS A 108 -3.21 -5.30 17.18
CA HIS A 108 -3.68 -6.47 16.43
C HIS A 108 -4.01 -6.13 14.96
N ILE A 109 -4.75 -5.05 14.73
CA ILE A 109 -5.16 -4.60 13.40
C ILE A 109 -3.94 -4.34 12.52
N LEU A 110 -2.97 -3.56 12.99
CA LEU A 110 -1.82 -3.21 12.17
C LEU A 110 -0.83 -4.37 11.97
N LYS A 111 -0.71 -5.28 12.92
CA LYS A 111 0.04 -6.52 12.72
C LYS A 111 -0.64 -7.46 11.72
N ASN A 112 -1.96 -7.55 11.74
CA ASN A 112 -2.73 -8.28 10.73
C ASN A 112 -2.51 -7.69 9.33
N ILE A 113 -2.64 -6.37 9.17
CA ILE A 113 -2.42 -5.68 7.90
C ILE A 113 -0.96 -5.82 7.44
N GLN A 114 0.00 -5.71 8.35
CA GLN A 114 1.43 -5.91 8.07
C GLN A 114 1.70 -7.31 7.52
N ALA A 115 1.12 -8.34 8.14
CA ALA A 115 1.22 -9.72 7.69
C ALA A 115 0.56 -9.92 6.33
N TYR A 116 -0.63 -9.33 6.12
CA TYR A 116 -1.30 -9.36 4.82
C TYR A 116 -0.40 -8.80 3.70
N TYR A 117 0.18 -7.62 3.88
CA TYR A 117 1.07 -7.05 2.85
C TYR A 117 2.29 -7.95 2.60
N ALA A 118 2.91 -8.52 3.64
CA ALA A 118 4.03 -9.45 3.48
C ALA A 118 3.65 -10.68 2.64
N ASP A 119 2.51 -11.29 2.94
CA ASP A 119 2.00 -12.47 2.25
C ASP A 119 1.64 -12.16 0.80
N GLN A 120 1.02 -11.03 0.55
CA GLN A 120 0.65 -10.57 -0.79
C GLN A 120 1.88 -10.20 -1.64
N MET A 121 2.91 -9.58 -1.05
CA MET A 121 4.19 -9.34 -1.74
C MET A 121 4.84 -10.66 -2.14
N GLN A 122 4.83 -11.65 -1.24
CA GLN A 122 5.38 -12.98 -1.53
C GLN A 122 4.57 -13.70 -2.62
N ALA A 123 3.24 -13.62 -2.59
CA ALA A 123 2.36 -14.18 -3.61
C ALA A 123 2.64 -13.57 -4.99
N ASN A 124 3.05 -12.32 -5.05
CA ASN A 124 3.44 -11.61 -6.27
C ASN A 124 4.86 -11.94 -6.76
N GLY A 125 5.63 -12.78 -6.03
CA GLY A 125 6.99 -13.19 -6.43
C GLY A 125 8.11 -12.28 -5.93
N PHE A 126 7.81 -11.32 -5.05
CA PHE A 126 8.79 -10.56 -4.28
C PHE A 126 9.16 -11.31 -2.98
N PRO A 127 10.23 -10.92 -2.26
CA PRO A 127 10.36 -11.26 -0.85
C PRO A 127 9.12 -10.80 -0.05
N PRO A 128 8.88 -11.33 1.16
CA PRO A 128 7.75 -10.92 2.00
C PRO A 128 7.97 -9.50 2.58
N LEU A 129 8.06 -8.52 1.69
CA LEU A 129 8.25 -7.12 2.04
C LEU A 129 6.98 -6.56 2.69
N THR A 130 7.16 -5.76 3.73
CA THR A 130 6.05 -5.10 4.41
C THR A 130 6.52 -3.84 5.13
N PHE A 131 5.59 -2.98 5.49
CA PHE A 131 5.91 -1.75 6.19
C PHE A 131 6.37 -1.98 7.64
N GLN A 132 7.28 -1.15 8.11
CA GLN A 132 7.79 -1.22 9.47
C GLN A 132 6.84 -0.48 10.43
N LEU A 133 6.46 -1.14 11.52
CA LEU A 133 5.67 -0.54 12.60
C LEU A 133 6.60 0.14 13.63
N ASP A 134 6.13 1.23 14.22
CA ASP A 134 6.77 1.79 15.40
C ASP A 134 6.33 0.99 16.65
N LEU A 135 7.25 0.17 17.16
CA LEU A 135 7.00 -0.71 18.29
C LEU A 135 7.85 -0.30 19.48
N ASP A 136 7.28 -0.44 20.68
CA ASP A 136 7.99 -0.28 21.93
C ASP A 136 8.92 -1.48 22.25
N GLU A 137 9.64 -1.41 23.36
CA GLU A 137 10.55 -2.46 23.80
C GLU A 137 9.88 -3.82 24.08
N ARG A 138 8.56 -3.83 24.27
CA ARG A 138 7.74 -5.03 24.47
C ARG A 138 7.15 -5.55 23.14
N GLY A 139 7.48 -4.91 22.03
CA GLY A 139 6.93 -5.24 20.70
C GLY A 139 5.47 -4.83 20.54
N LYS A 140 4.97 -3.88 21.33
CA LYS A 140 3.64 -3.31 21.19
C LYS A 140 3.68 -2.04 20.35
N LEU A 141 2.59 -1.80 19.61
CA LEU A 141 2.45 -0.62 18.76
C LEU A 141 2.53 0.67 19.59
N VAL A 142 3.39 1.59 19.16
CA VAL A 142 3.42 2.95 19.72
C VAL A 142 2.28 3.76 19.09
N ILE A 143 1.36 4.22 19.94
CA ILE A 143 0.25 5.09 19.51
C ILE A 143 0.38 6.43 20.23
N HIS A 144 0.42 7.50 19.45
CA HIS A 144 0.44 8.87 19.96
C HIS A 144 -0.99 9.39 20.11
N ASP A 145 -1.30 9.96 21.26
CA ASP A 145 -2.63 10.51 21.51
C ASP A 145 -2.67 12.00 21.18
N ALA A 146 -3.66 12.40 20.41
CA ALA A 146 -3.94 13.79 20.11
C ALA A 146 -5.37 14.13 20.52
N TYR A 147 -5.57 15.37 20.96
CA TYR A 147 -6.88 15.88 21.40
C TYR A 147 -7.27 17.12 20.60
N VAL A 148 -8.53 17.17 20.20
CA VAL A 148 -9.17 18.32 19.54
C VAL A 148 -10.28 18.85 20.42
N ASP A 149 -10.12 20.07 20.93
CA ASP A 149 -11.15 20.77 21.75
C ASP A 149 -12.29 21.35 20.87
N LYS A 150 -12.85 20.48 20.04
CA LYS A 150 -14.07 20.71 19.26
C LYS A 150 -14.87 19.43 19.22
N PRO A 151 -16.20 19.49 19.22
CA PRO A 151 -17.01 18.29 19.08
C PRO A 151 -16.98 17.79 17.62
N MET A 152 -16.86 16.49 17.44
CA MET A 152 -16.94 15.83 16.13
C MET A 152 -18.35 15.99 15.53
N SER A 153 -19.39 16.04 16.36
CA SER A 153 -20.78 16.23 15.94
C SER A 153 -21.05 17.56 15.20
N GLU A 154 -20.17 18.53 15.35
CA GLU A 154 -20.23 19.80 14.63
C GLU A 154 -19.43 19.78 13.29
N MET A 155 -18.88 18.63 12.91
CA MET A 155 -18.05 18.49 11.72
C MET A 155 -18.67 17.52 10.72
N SER A 156 -18.38 17.77 9.45
CA SER A 156 -18.53 16.74 8.41
C SER A 156 -17.28 15.85 8.37
N VAL A 157 -17.42 14.70 7.71
CA VAL A 157 -16.28 13.82 7.42
C VAL A 157 -15.15 14.62 6.75
N GLN A 158 -15.46 15.42 5.73
CA GLN A 158 -14.49 16.21 4.97
C GLN A 158 -13.80 17.28 5.82
N SER A 159 -14.53 17.95 6.72
CA SER A 159 -13.95 18.99 7.56
C SER A 159 -13.16 18.45 8.75
N SER A 160 -13.41 17.22 9.18
CA SER A 160 -12.69 16.58 10.29
C SER A 160 -11.26 16.16 9.90
N GLY A 161 -11.01 15.82 8.64
CA GLY A 161 -9.70 15.36 8.17
C GLY A 161 -8.56 16.35 8.38
N PRO A 162 -8.66 17.60 7.88
CA PRO A 162 -7.64 18.62 8.12
C PRO A 162 -7.42 18.93 9.61
N VAL A 163 -8.49 18.89 10.42
CA VAL A 163 -8.41 19.13 11.86
C VAL A 163 -7.67 18.00 12.56
N SER A 164 -8.00 16.74 12.22
CA SER A 164 -7.32 15.56 12.75
C SER A 164 -5.85 15.54 12.34
N ARG A 165 -5.54 15.88 11.08
CA ARG A 165 -4.16 15.94 10.59
C ARG A 165 -3.34 17.01 11.33
N GLU A 166 -3.92 18.16 11.58
CA GLU A 166 -3.24 19.23 12.32
C GLU A 166 -2.97 18.83 13.79
N ALA A 167 -3.91 18.13 14.43
CA ALA A 167 -3.70 17.58 15.77
C ALA A 167 -2.57 16.52 15.76
N ALA A 168 -2.58 15.62 14.80
CA ALA A 168 -1.51 14.64 14.59
C ALA A 168 -0.15 15.32 14.35
N ARG A 169 -0.10 16.34 13.49
CA ARG A 169 1.11 17.10 13.20
C ARG A 169 1.72 17.70 14.48
N LYS A 170 0.90 18.29 15.34
CA LYS A 170 1.37 18.90 16.59
C LYS A 170 1.97 17.86 17.53
N VAL A 171 1.29 16.74 17.72
CA VAL A 171 1.77 15.71 18.64
C VAL A 171 3.03 15.04 18.13
N LEU A 172 3.12 14.75 16.83
CA LEU A 172 4.32 14.15 16.23
C LEU A 172 5.50 15.13 16.24
N ALA A 173 5.28 16.41 15.96
CA ALA A 173 6.31 17.45 16.03
C ALA A 173 6.91 17.58 17.44
N SER A 174 6.11 17.41 18.50
CA SER A 174 6.61 17.39 19.89
C SER A 174 7.53 16.20 20.18
N LYS A 175 7.54 15.18 19.33
CA LYS A 175 8.42 13.99 19.37
C LYS A 175 9.57 14.07 18.37
N GLY A 176 9.71 15.18 17.65
CA GLY A 176 10.71 15.35 16.59
C GLY A 176 10.37 14.65 15.27
N ILE A 177 9.12 14.22 15.09
CA ILE A 177 8.64 13.54 13.91
C ILE A 177 7.96 14.54 12.99
N ASP A 178 8.45 14.67 11.76
CA ASP A 178 7.89 15.56 10.73
C ASP A 178 6.88 14.80 9.87
N ILE A 179 5.59 15.08 10.07
CA ILE A 179 4.49 14.43 9.33
C ILE A 179 4.61 14.60 7.80
N GLU A 180 5.33 15.62 7.33
CA GLU A 180 5.54 15.86 5.90
C GLU A 180 6.65 14.97 5.30
N LYS A 181 7.32 14.16 6.14
CA LYS A 181 8.42 13.29 5.73
C LYS A 181 8.22 11.83 6.09
N GLU A 182 7.14 11.51 6.78
CA GLU A 182 6.88 10.17 7.30
C GLU A 182 5.53 9.62 6.82
N HIS A 183 5.33 8.33 7.00
CA HIS A 183 4.02 7.72 6.83
C HIS A 183 3.27 7.70 8.15
N VAL A 184 2.05 8.18 8.13
CA VAL A 184 1.22 8.36 9.34
C VAL A 184 -0.17 7.78 9.13
N LEU A 185 -0.63 6.98 10.06
CA LEU A 185 -2.03 6.59 10.17
C LEU A 185 -2.71 7.44 11.24
N VAL A 186 -3.73 8.16 10.86
CA VAL A 186 -4.61 8.93 11.76
C VAL A 186 -5.86 8.12 12.01
N VAL A 187 -6.12 7.83 13.28
CA VAL A 187 -7.30 7.09 13.74
C VAL A 187 -8.20 8.02 14.50
N CYS A 188 -9.48 8.05 14.20
CA CYS A 188 -10.47 8.79 14.97
C CYS A 188 -11.87 8.15 14.85
N GLN A 189 -12.79 8.52 15.73
CA GLN A 189 -14.19 8.17 15.56
C GLN A 189 -14.85 9.20 14.64
N LEU A 190 -15.41 8.73 13.52
CA LEU A 190 -16.12 9.59 12.57
C LEU A 190 -17.62 9.68 12.89
N PRO A 191 -18.35 10.67 12.38
CA PRO A 191 -19.79 10.74 12.54
C PRO A 191 -20.48 9.50 11.98
N ASP A 192 -21.41 8.98 12.72
CA ASP A 192 -22.42 7.96 12.41
C ASP A 192 -22.10 6.96 11.28
N GLY A 193 -21.29 5.93 11.62
CA GLY A 193 -21.16 4.76 10.79
C GLY A 193 -20.51 4.98 9.41
N VAL A 194 -19.74 6.04 9.28
CA VAL A 194 -18.93 6.25 8.10
C VAL A 194 -17.74 5.31 8.14
N GLY A 195 -17.47 4.64 7.02
CA GLY A 195 -16.40 3.67 6.86
C GLY A 195 -15.00 4.28 6.90
N PRO A 196 -13.99 3.52 6.46
CA PRO A 196 -12.64 4.03 6.31
C PRO A 196 -12.66 5.33 5.52
N TYR A 197 -11.76 6.22 5.84
CA TYR A 197 -11.95 7.62 5.51
C TYR A 197 -11.32 8.02 4.18
N TYR A 198 -10.02 8.12 4.13
CA TYR A 198 -9.22 8.29 2.92
C TYR A 198 -7.73 8.17 3.21
N GLY A 199 -6.94 8.06 2.15
CA GLY A 199 -5.49 8.05 2.22
C GLY A 199 -4.86 8.78 1.05
N GLY A 200 -3.62 9.14 1.19
CA GLY A 200 -2.82 9.72 0.12
C GLY A 200 -1.37 9.85 0.51
N GLY A 201 -0.50 9.61 -0.44
CA GLY A 201 0.93 9.67 -0.19
C GLY A 201 1.75 9.21 -1.38
N PHE A 202 2.99 8.88 -1.10
CA PHE A 202 3.97 8.37 -2.04
C PHE A 202 5.07 7.59 -1.31
N SER A 203 6.08 7.17 -2.02
CA SER A 203 7.08 6.23 -1.49
C SER A 203 7.77 6.64 -0.18
N HIS A 204 7.84 7.92 0.16
CA HIS A 204 8.59 8.42 1.32
C HIS A 204 7.73 9.08 2.39
N GLN A 205 6.50 9.41 2.09
CA GLN A 205 5.55 10.00 3.03
C GLN A 205 4.12 9.76 2.60
N GLY A 206 3.21 9.78 3.56
CA GLY A 206 1.79 9.73 3.29
C GLY A 206 0.98 9.72 4.56
N THR A 207 -0.30 10.04 4.44
CA THR A 207 -1.23 9.98 5.55
C THR A 207 -2.43 9.14 5.17
N GLY A 208 -2.75 8.14 5.98
CA GLY A 208 -4.00 7.41 5.93
C GLY A 208 -4.90 7.84 7.09
N TRP A 209 -6.20 7.91 6.85
CA TRP A 209 -7.21 8.15 7.87
C TRP A 209 -8.13 6.96 7.95
N THR A 210 -8.46 6.55 9.17
CA THR A 210 -9.39 5.45 9.41
C THR A 210 -10.32 5.76 10.57
N CYS A 211 -11.50 5.15 10.51
CA CYS A 211 -12.50 5.26 11.56
C CYS A 211 -12.35 4.12 12.56
N ASP A 212 -12.23 4.44 13.84
CA ASP A 212 -12.35 3.44 14.91
C ASP A 212 -13.82 3.18 15.23
N GLN A 213 -14.10 1.93 15.57
CA GLN A 213 -15.40 1.46 16.04
C GLN A 213 -15.25 0.55 17.24
N GLU A 214 -16.29 0.52 18.06
CA GLU A 214 -16.34 -0.36 19.22
C GLU A 214 -16.19 -1.84 18.80
N GLY A 215 -15.30 -2.55 19.48
CA GLY A 215 -15.06 -3.97 19.25
C GLY A 215 -14.38 -4.30 17.92
N LEU A 216 -13.85 -3.34 17.20
CA LEU A 216 -13.11 -3.58 15.96
C LEU A 216 -11.77 -4.29 16.26
N ASP A 217 -11.66 -5.56 15.87
CA ASP A 217 -10.49 -6.40 16.08
C ASP A 217 -10.44 -7.53 15.05
N PRO A 218 -9.27 -7.93 14.52
CA PRO A 218 -9.13 -9.09 13.64
C PRO A 218 -9.65 -10.41 14.25
N ALA A 219 -9.63 -10.54 15.57
CA ALA A 219 -10.22 -11.68 16.28
C ALA A 219 -11.73 -11.83 16.00
N SER A 220 -12.39 -10.74 15.61
CA SER A 220 -13.82 -10.76 15.27
C SER A 220 -14.14 -11.25 13.85
N PHE A 221 -13.15 -11.52 12.99
CA PHE A 221 -13.40 -11.89 11.58
C PHE A 221 -14.38 -13.07 11.41
N LEU A 222 -14.40 -13.99 12.35
CA LEU A 222 -15.28 -15.16 12.30
C LEU A 222 -16.58 -14.98 13.11
N ASP A 223 -16.81 -13.84 13.73
CA ASP A 223 -17.97 -13.58 14.57
C ASP A 223 -19.21 -13.40 13.71
N THR A 224 -20.23 -14.23 13.99
CA THR A 224 -21.50 -14.27 13.28
C THR A 224 -22.61 -13.46 13.97
N GLU A 225 -22.32 -12.83 15.11
CA GLU A 225 -23.27 -11.96 15.80
C GLU A 225 -23.65 -10.78 14.92
N MET A 226 -24.95 -10.54 14.78
CA MET A 226 -25.48 -9.43 13.98
C MET A 226 -25.37 -8.11 14.73
N MET A 227 -24.87 -7.12 14.05
CA MET A 227 -24.75 -5.76 14.57
C MET A 227 -25.24 -4.73 13.56
N GLN A 228 -25.44 -3.49 14.01
CA GLN A 228 -25.66 -2.37 13.11
C GLN A 228 -24.29 -1.88 12.60
N GLY A 229 -23.98 -2.19 11.35
CA GLY A 229 -22.78 -1.70 10.65
C GLY A 229 -23.15 -0.52 9.74
N GLY A 230 -23.03 0.70 10.25
CA GLY A 230 -23.46 1.88 9.51
C GLY A 230 -24.96 1.83 9.17
N ARG A 231 -25.28 1.84 7.87
CA ARG A 231 -26.68 1.81 7.38
C ARG A 231 -27.26 0.39 7.26
N PHE A 232 -26.44 -0.64 7.41
CA PHE A 232 -26.84 -2.03 7.18
C PHE A 232 -26.67 -2.87 8.43
N LYS A 233 -27.51 -3.90 8.57
CA LYS A 233 -27.25 -4.99 9.51
C LYS A 233 -26.26 -5.96 8.87
N VAL A 234 -25.16 -6.18 9.54
CA VAL A 234 -24.09 -7.10 9.10
C VAL A 234 -23.62 -7.94 10.28
N THR A 235 -22.90 -9.02 10.02
CA THR A 235 -22.21 -9.73 11.10
C THR A 235 -21.06 -8.88 11.63
N ARG A 236 -20.66 -9.08 12.89
CA ARG A 236 -19.49 -8.42 13.47
C ARG A 236 -18.25 -8.74 12.64
N GLY A 237 -18.10 -9.97 12.14
CA GLY A 237 -17.02 -10.37 11.26
C GLY A 237 -17.01 -9.65 9.93
N LYS A 238 -18.17 -9.40 9.32
CA LYS A 238 -18.26 -8.60 8.09
C LYS A 238 -17.95 -7.13 8.36
N ASN A 239 -18.40 -6.59 9.48
CA ASN A 239 -18.04 -5.23 9.89
C ASN A 239 -16.53 -5.08 10.08
N ALA A 240 -15.89 -6.01 10.81
CA ALA A 240 -14.43 -6.04 10.97
C ALA A 240 -13.72 -6.12 9.60
N THR A 241 -14.20 -6.96 8.67
CA THR A 241 -13.69 -7.03 7.30
C THR A 241 -13.68 -5.66 6.62
N ILE A 242 -14.82 -4.95 6.62
CA ILE A 242 -14.96 -3.66 5.93
C ILE A 242 -14.02 -2.61 6.52
N TYR A 243 -13.94 -2.51 7.83
CA TYR A 243 -13.14 -1.45 8.49
C TYR A 243 -11.64 -1.76 8.52
N ILE A 244 -11.25 -3.01 8.75
CA ILE A 244 -9.83 -3.39 8.73
C ILE A 244 -9.32 -3.44 7.29
N GLY A 245 -10.10 -4.00 6.37
CA GLY A 245 -9.78 -3.97 4.94
C GLY A 245 -9.72 -2.56 4.39
N GLY A 246 -10.62 -1.68 4.83
CA GLY A 246 -10.56 -0.26 4.51
C GLY A 246 -9.32 0.41 5.06
N THR A 247 -8.90 0.11 6.29
CA THR A 247 -7.65 0.61 6.84
C THR A 247 -6.44 0.15 6.01
N ALA A 248 -6.43 -1.11 5.56
CA ALA A 248 -5.39 -1.63 4.67
C ALA A 248 -5.36 -0.90 3.31
N HIS A 249 -6.53 -0.61 2.75
CA HIS A 249 -6.71 0.15 1.51
C HIS A 249 -6.19 1.59 1.66
N GLU A 250 -6.60 2.31 2.70
CA GLU A 250 -6.16 3.69 2.94
C GLU A 250 -4.66 3.79 3.23
N LEU A 251 -4.08 2.77 3.89
CA LEU A 251 -2.64 2.63 4.01
C LEU A 251 -1.98 2.42 2.64
N GLY A 252 -2.59 1.64 1.75
CA GLY A 252 -2.12 1.50 0.36
C GLY A 252 -1.98 2.85 -0.33
N HIS A 253 -3.00 3.72 -0.22
CA HIS A 253 -2.91 5.08 -0.71
C HIS A 253 -1.82 5.90 -0.03
N SER A 254 -1.65 5.76 1.28
CA SER A 254 -0.58 6.45 1.99
C SER A 254 0.82 6.02 1.52
N PHE A 255 0.97 4.79 1.03
CA PHE A 255 2.22 4.27 0.43
C PHE A 255 2.37 4.64 -1.06
N GLY A 256 1.43 5.40 -1.62
CA GLY A 256 1.47 5.90 -2.99
C GLY A 256 0.79 5.00 -4.03
N LEU A 257 -0.05 4.06 -3.61
CA LEU A 257 -0.85 3.26 -4.55
C LEU A 257 -2.07 4.06 -5.02
N PRO A 258 -2.37 4.11 -6.30
CA PRO A 258 -3.65 4.60 -6.82
C PRO A 258 -4.71 3.50 -6.71
N HIS A 259 -5.94 3.81 -7.04
CA HIS A 259 -6.93 2.77 -7.27
C HIS A 259 -6.49 1.83 -8.40
N THR A 260 -6.71 0.55 -8.19
CA THR A 260 -6.47 -0.51 -9.16
C THR A 260 -7.66 -1.45 -9.08
N GLY A 261 -8.46 -1.46 -10.14
CA GLY A 261 -9.64 -2.32 -10.24
C GLY A 261 -9.30 -3.80 -10.25
N ASP A 262 -10.31 -4.64 -10.20
CA ASP A 262 -10.14 -6.09 -10.25
C ASP A 262 -9.49 -6.48 -11.57
N GLY A 263 -8.35 -7.16 -11.50
CA GLY A 263 -7.51 -7.41 -12.66
C GLY A 263 -8.13 -8.43 -13.63
N TRP A 264 -8.26 -8.07 -14.89
CA TRP A 264 -8.71 -8.99 -15.94
C TRP A 264 -7.87 -10.26 -16.03
N ASN A 265 -6.61 -10.19 -15.63
CA ASN A 265 -5.66 -11.30 -15.63
C ASN A 265 -5.79 -12.22 -14.40
N TYR A 266 -6.64 -11.85 -13.44
CA TYR A 266 -6.79 -12.52 -12.14
C TYR A 266 -8.24 -12.70 -11.74
N PRO A 267 -9.11 -13.28 -12.59
CA PRO A 267 -10.56 -13.38 -12.32
C PRO A 267 -10.89 -14.23 -11.08
N ASP A 268 -9.96 -15.13 -10.69
CA ASP A 268 -10.13 -16.04 -9.56
C ASP A 268 -9.40 -15.57 -8.29
N ALA A 269 -8.75 -14.42 -8.31
CA ALA A 269 -7.96 -13.93 -7.17
C ALA A 269 -8.83 -13.25 -6.09
N GLY A 270 -10.05 -12.89 -6.42
CA GLY A 270 -10.90 -12.07 -5.57
C GLY A 270 -10.91 -10.61 -6.01
N ALA A 271 -11.14 -9.69 -5.07
CA ALA A 271 -11.15 -8.26 -5.35
C ALA A 271 -9.79 -7.61 -5.06
N SER A 272 -9.35 -6.69 -5.93
CA SER A 272 -8.13 -5.93 -5.69
C SER A 272 -8.26 -5.10 -4.41
N LEU A 273 -7.26 -5.14 -3.53
CA LEU A 273 -7.24 -4.31 -2.31
C LEU A 273 -7.44 -2.83 -2.65
N MET A 274 -6.78 -2.35 -3.70
CA MET A 274 -6.89 -0.96 -4.15
C MET A 274 -8.11 -0.68 -5.03
N GLY A 275 -8.97 -1.68 -5.25
CA GLY A 275 -10.31 -1.57 -5.81
C GLY A 275 -11.36 -1.81 -4.73
N HIS A 276 -12.19 -2.84 -4.89
CA HIS A 276 -13.26 -3.19 -3.95
C HIS A 276 -12.84 -4.18 -2.85
N GLY A 277 -11.58 -4.58 -2.81
CA GLY A 277 -11.06 -5.59 -1.89
C GLY A 277 -11.12 -5.21 -0.41
N ASN A 278 -11.24 -3.92 -0.09
CA ASN A 278 -11.49 -3.47 1.26
C ASN A 278 -12.77 -4.11 1.86
N SER A 279 -13.79 -4.35 1.05
CA SER A 279 -15.06 -4.95 1.49
C SER A 279 -15.05 -6.47 1.53
N THR A 280 -14.01 -7.12 1.00
CA THR A 280 -13.87 -8.59 0.96
C THR A 280 -12.67 -9.11 1.76
N TYR A 281 -11.95 -8.24 2.45
CA TYR A 281 -10.68 -8.51 3.12
C TYR A 281 -10.66 -9.79 3.97
N GLY A 282 -11.72 -10.06 4.74
CA GLY A 282 -11.86 -11.27 5.57
C GLY A 282 -12.89 -12.31 5.07
N ASP A 283 -13.45 -12.12 3.87
CA ASP A 283 -14.58 -12.97 3.40
C ASP A 283 -14.15 -14.44 3.20
N GLU A 284 -12.92 -14.69 2.78
CA GLU A 284 -12.42 -16.04 2.58
C GLU A 284 -12.36 -16.86 3.88
N LEU A 285 -12.07 -16.24 5.01
CA LEU A 285 -12.09 -16.89 6.33
C LEU A 285 -13.48 -17.42 6.69
N ARG A 286 -14.55 -16.76 6.23
CA ARG A 286 -15.93 -17.11 6.48
C ARG A 286 -16.58 -17.93 5.38
N HIS A 287 -15.82 -18.27 4.33
CA HIS A 287 -16.35 -18.93 3.12
C HIS A 287 -17.47 -18.13 2.42
N GLU A 288 -17.43 -16.80 2.53
CA GLU A 288 -18.39 -15.89 1.89
C GLU A 288 -17.97 -15.52 0.45
N GLY A 289 -16.76 -15.86 0.06
CA GLY A 289 -16.19 -15.61 -1.26
C GLY A 289 -14.68 -15.61 -1.23
N LYS A 290 -14.07 -15.07 -2.28
CA LYS A 290 -12.65 -14.78 -2.32
C LYS A 290 -12.35 -13.54 -1.49
N GLY A 291 -11.17 -13.52 -0.88
CA GLY A 291 -10.69 -12.37 -0.13
C GLY A 291 -10.20 -11.21 -1.02
N ALA A 292 -9.43 -10.33 -0.41
CA ALA A 292 -8.71 -9.28 -1.12
C ALA A 292 -7.33 -9.78 -1.59
N TYR A 293 -6.87 -9.31 -2.76
CA TYR A 293 -5.51 -9.53 -3.22
C TYR A 293 -4.80 -8.19 -3.54
N LEU A 294 -3.47 -8.19 -3.49
CA LEU A 294 -2.65 -7.06 -3.91
C LEU A 294 -2.29 -7.26 -5.39
N ALA A 295 -2.69 -6.34 -6.25
CA ALA A 295 -2.40 -6.44 -7.67
C ALA A 295 -0.87 -6.45 -7.94
N PRO A 296 -0.38 -7.18 -8.96
CA PRO A 296 1.05 -7.24 -9.27
C PRO A 296 1.70 -5.88 -9.51
N THR A 297 0.95 -4.94 -10.05
CA THR A 297 1.40 -3.55 -10.25
C THR A 297 1.57 -2.78 -8.96
N ASP A 298 0.72 -3.05 -7.98
CA ASP A 298 0.83 -2.44 -6.65
C ASP A 298 2.03 -3.02 -5.90
N ALA A 299 2.22 -4.35 -5.97
CA ALA A 299 3.41 -5.00 -5.42
C ALA A 299 4.71 -4.47 -6.06
N LEU A 300 4.71 -4.27 -7.38
CA LEU A 300 5.83 -3.67 -8.10
C LEU A 300 6.18 -2.28 -7.57
N LYS A 301 5.18 -1.43 -7.30
CA LYS A 301 5.39 -0.10 -6.71
C LYS A 301 5.91 -0.18 -5.28
N LEU A 302 5.29 -1.00 -4.43
CA LEU A 302 5.65 -1.13 -3.01
C LEU A 302 7.08 -1.63 -2.82
N ALA A 303 7.63 -2.40 -3.76
CA ALA A 303 8.99 -2.92 -3.68
C ALA A 303 10.05 -1.82 -3.54
N SER A 304 9.80 -0.60 -4.05
CA SER A 304 10.72 0.53 -3.93
C SER A 304 10.47 1.43 -2.72
N VAL A 305 9.40 1.24 -1.99
CA VAL A 305 9.07 2.06 -0.82
C VAL A 305 10.06 1.76 0.31
N PRO A 306 10.83 2.73 0.82
CA PRO A 306 11.83 2.51 1.88
C PRO A 306 11.24 1.85 3.12
N LEU A 307 10.03 2.22 3.48
CA LEU A 307 9.29 1.63 4.60
C LEU A 307 9.06 0.12 4.45
N PHE A 308 8.98 -0.40 3.20
CA PHE A 308 8.78 -1.82 2.88
C PHE A 308 10.08 -2.58 2.69
N ASN A 309 11.01 -2.03 1.95
CA ASN A 309 12.25 -2.72 1.58
C ASN A 309 13.39 -2.55 2.59
N GLY A 310 13.22 -1.69 3.58
CA GLY A 310 14.18 -1.48 4.66
C GLY A 310 15.43 -0.67 4.26
N VAL A 311 15.46 -0.06 3.07
CA VAL A 311 16.62 0.66 2.54
C VAL A 311 16.31 2.15 2.40
N GLU A 312 17.16 3.00 2.97
CA GLU A 312 16.98 4.44 2.83
C GLU A 312 17.37 4.90 1.42
N THR A 313 16.46 5.62 0.81
CA THR A 313 16.65 6.25 -0.49
C THR A 313 16.27 7.72 -0.40
N GLU A 314 17.06 8.58 -1.00
CA GLU A 314 16.78 10.01 -1.03
C GLU A 314 15.68 10.33 -2.04
N LEU A 315 14.74 11.18 -1.64
CA LEU A 315 13.89 11.85 -2.61
C LEU A 315 14.72 12.84 -3.42
N PRO A 316 14.43 12.98 -4.72
CA PRO A 316 14.99 14.09 -5.47
C PRO A 316 14.68 15.43 -4.81
N ALA A 317 15.63 16.36 -4.78
CA ALA A 317 15.45 17.66 -4.17
C ALA A 317 14.26 18.47 -4.74
N ASP A 318 13.87 18.15 -5.97
CA ASP A 318 12.72 18.73 -6.68
C ASP A 318 11.41 17.93 -6.50
N ALA A 319 11.44 16.85 -5.71
CA ALA A 319 10.25 16.07 -5.42
C ALA A 319 9.30 16.87 -4.52
N SER A 320 8.11 17.15 -5.01
CA SER A 320 7.03 17.74 -4.24
C SER A 320 5.71 17.03 -4.55
N PHE A 321 4.80 16.98 -3.59
CA PHE A 321 3.51 16.30 -3.76
C PHE A 321 2.76 16.75 -5.03
N GLY A 322 2.72 18.04 -5.34
CA GLY A 322 2.06 18.56 -6.54
C GLY A 322 2.74 18.19 -7.85
N ARG A 323 4.04 17.91 -7.84
CA ARG A 323 4.78 17.43 -9.02
C ARG A 323 4.67 15.93 -9.20
N MET A 324 4.35 15.21 -8.14
CA MET A 324 4.27 13.76 -8.13
C MET A 324 3.05 13.22 -8.87
N LEU A 325 1.97 13.96 -8.91
CA LEU A 325 0.76 13.57 -9.62
C LEU A 325 0.86 13.66 -11.15
N GLY A 326 1.95 14.13 -11.73
CA GLY A 326 2.01 14.28 -13.17
C GLY A 326 3.36 14.38 -13.87
N LYS A 327 4.51 14.49 -13.15
CA LYS A 327 5.81 14.76 -13.80
C LYS A 327 6.98 14.11 -13.07
N TYR A 328 6.88 12.82 -12.79
CA TYR A 328 7.74 12.22 -11.76
C TYR A 328 9.11 11.79 -12.21
N VAL A 329 9.31 11.59 -13.49
CA VAL A 329 10.62 11.29 -14.02
C VAL A 329 10.78 12.03 -15.31
N PRO A 330 11.82 12.86 -15.41
CA PRO A 330 12.25 13.31 -16.71
C PRO A 330 12.63 12.08 -17.52
N GLY A 331 11.73 11.61 -18.30
CA GLY A 331 11.90 10.46 -19.16
C GLY A 331 11.07 10.67 -20.42
N SER A 332 11.48 10.05 -21.47
CA SER A 332 10.74 10.01 -22.72
C SER A 332 10.60 8.57 -23.19
N PHE A 333 9.50 8.28 -23.83
CA PHE A 333 9.42 7.07 -24.64
C PHE A 333 10.24 7.33 -25.90
N GLU A 334 11.29 6.55 -26.06
CA GLU A 334 12.01 6.50 -27.33
C GLU A 334 11.16 5.73 -28.36
N ARG A 335 10.49 4.70 -27.90
CA ARG A 335 9.59 3.87 -28.70
C ARG A 335 8.46 3.34 -27.82
N LEU A 336 7.23 3.49 -28.27
CA LEU A 336 6.06 2.86 -27.66
C LEU A 336 5.18 2.28 -28.76
N GLU A 337 5.01 0.97 -28.74
CA GLU A 337 4.20 0.24 -29.68
C GLU A 337 3.05 -0.45 -28.94
N ALA A 338 1.84 -0.26 -29.44
CA ALA A 338 0.64 -0.99 -29.02
C ALA A 338 0.27 -1.98 -30.14
N ILE A 339 0.54 -3.25 -29.90
CA ILE A 339 0.36 -4.33 -30.87
C ILE A 339 -0.92 -5.05 -30.54
N PRO A 340 -1.93 -5.08 -31.44
CA PRO A 340 -3.11 -5.90 -31.25
C PRO A 340 -2.74 -7.38 -31.14
N VAL A 341 -3.27 -8.06 -30.13
CA VAL A 341 -3.19 -9.50 -29.94
C VAL A 341 -4.60 -10.07 -29.84
N LYS A 342 -4.73 -11.41 -29.88
CA LYS A 342 -6.05 -12.06 -29.95
C LYS A 342 -7.03 -11.55 -28.86
N ASP A 343 -6.55 -11.36 -27.63
CA ASP A 343 -7.40 -11.05 -26.49
C ASP A 343 -7.01 -9.70 -25.83
N GLY A 344 -6.45 -8.73 -26.58
CA GLY A 344 -6.10 -7.43 -26.04
C GLY A 344 -5.02 -6.66 -26.80
N LEU A 345 -4.20 -5.95 -26.07
CA LEU A 345 -3.07 -5.17 -26.57
C LEU A 345 -1.79 -5.59 -25.86
N ARG A 346 -0.73 -5.83 -26.61
CA ARG A 346 0.62 -5.95 -26.08
C ARG A 346 1.32 -4.61 -26.19
N LEU A 347 1.77 -4.08 -25.07
CA LEU A 347 2.56 -2.86 -25.02
C LEU A 347 4.05 -3.23 -24.94
N LYS A 348 4.84 -2.73 -25.88
CA LYS A 348 6.29 -2.84 -25.80
C LYS A 348 6.93 -1.53 -26.16
N GLY A 349 8.14 -1.33 -25.69
CA GLY A 349 8.81 -0.09 -25.97
C GLY A 349 10.13 0.05 -25.26
N ARG A 350 10.64 1.26 -25.38
CA ARG A 350 11.84 1.68 -24.68
C ARG A 350 11.63 3.04 -24.05
N VAL A 351 12.03 3.16 -22.80
CA VAL A 351 12.05 4.43 -22.07
C VAL A 351 13.47 4.91 -21.93
N HIS A 352 13.67 6.19 -22.19
CA HIS A 352 14.91 6.88 -21.86
C HIS A 352 14.70 7.64 -20.56
N LEU A 353 15.52 7.35 -19.57
CA LEU A 353 15.37 7.86 -18.21
C LEU A 353 16.64 8.56 -17.77
N THR A 354 16.48 9.64 -17.04
CA THR A 354 17.59 10.34 -16.37
C THR A 354 17.99 9.66 -15.06
N ARG A 355 17.24 8.65 -14.61
CA ARG A 355 17.47 7.90 -13.38
C ARG A 355 17.21 6.41 -13.61
N PRO A 356 17.89 5.51 -12.89
CA PRO A 356 17.61 4.08 -12.97
C PRO A 356 16.16 3.76 -12.59
N ALA A 357 15.54 2.87 -13.35
CA ALA A 357 14.22 2.31 -13.03
C ALA A 357 14.26 0.79 -13.17
N TYR A 358 13.41 0.12 -12.44
CA TYR A 358 13.34 -1.34 -12.40
C TYR A 358 12.05 -1.89 -12.99
N GLY A 359 11.07 -1.02 -13.24
CA GLY A 359 9.77 -1.42 -13.77
C GLY A 359 8.98 -0.26 -14.36
N ILE A 360 7.93 -0.61 -15.07
CA ILE A 360 6.96 0.29 -15.67
C ILE A 360 5.55 -0.21 -15.34
N VAL A 361 4.63 0.70 -15.08
CA VAL A 361 3.21 0.41 -14.89
C VAL A 361 2.39 1.29 -15.81
N ALA A 362 1.47 0.67 -16.53
CA ALA A 362 0.47 1.36 -17.32
C ALA A 362 -0.90 1.20 -16.65
N HIS A 363 -1.56 2.31 -16.35
CA HIS A 363 -2.94 2.33 -15.92
C HIS A 363 -3.85 2.55 -17.12
N LEU A 364 -4.85 1.69 -17.25
CA LEU A 364 -5.85 1.69 -18.32
C LEU A 364 -7.18 2.10 -17.68
N ASP A 365 -7.50 3.36 -17.81
CA ASP A 365 -8.72 3.96 -17.26
C ASP A 365 -9.77 4.08 -18.36
N PRO A 366 -10.91 3.37 -18.28
CA PRO A 366 -11.97 3.43 -19.25
C PRO A 366 -12.62 4.83 -19.31
N PRO A 367 -12.95 5.35 -20.49
CA PRO A 367 -13.62 6.63 -20.60
C PRO A 367 -14.99 6.64 -19.90
N GLY A 368 -15.20 7.57 -18.98
CA GLY A 368 -16.47 7.77 -18.27
C GLY A 368 -16.72 6.82 -17.12
N GLY A 369 -15.74 5.99 -16.76
CA GLY A 369 -15.74 5.19 -15.54
C GLY A 369 -15.33 5.99 -14.28
N SER A 370 -15.27 5.32 -13.15
CA SER A 370 -14.64 5.80 -11.94
C SER A 370 -13.19 5.33 -11.90
N ASP A 371 -12.34 5.97 -11.10
CA ASP A 371 -10.96 5.53 -10.91
C ASP A 371 -10.83 4.14 -10.25
N TYR A 372 -11.93 3.61 -9.71
CA TYR A 372 -12.03 2.24 -9.19
C TYR A 372 -12.09 1.14 -10.26
N ASP A 373 -12.40 1.47 -11.50
CA ASP A 373 -12.44 0.53 -12.63
C ASP A 373 -11.18 0.58 -13.52
N SER A 374 -10.20 1.37 -13.11
CA SER A 374 -8.87 1.42 -13.73
C SER A 374 -8.16 0.07 -13.60
N ASN A 375 -7.76 -0.50 -14.73
CA ASN A 375 -6.90 -1.67 -14.75
C ASN A 375 -5.44 -1.27 -14.89
N ALA A 376 -4.54 -2.08 -14.33
CA ALA A 376 -3.12 -1.83 -14.41
C ALA A 376 -2.36 -3.07 -14.90
N VAL A 377 -1.36 -2.82 -15.75
CA VAL A 377 -0.42 -3.84 -16.22
C VAL A 377 1.01 -3.36 -15.97
N GLY A 378 1.91 -4.27 -15.64
CA GLY A 378 3.29 -3.94 -15.31
C GLY A 378 4.28 -4.79 -16.08
N ALA A 379 5.49 -4.27 -16.23
CA ALA A 379 6.63 -5.01 -16.73
C ALA A 379 7.90 -4.57 -16.00
N SER A 380 8.89 -5.48 -15.91
CA SER A 380 10.25 -5.11 -15.54
C SER A 380 10.92 -4.35 -16.69
N LEU A 381 11.87 -3.50 -16.36
CA LEU A 381 12.75 -2.86 -17.32
C LEU A 381 14.10 -3.58 -17.36
N ASP A 382 14.65 -3.77 -18.55
CA ASP A 382 16.02 -4.21 -18.70
C ASP A 382 17.01 -3.05 -18.53
N GLU A 383 18.31 -3.35 -18.63
CA GLU A 383 19.39 -2.35 -18.49
C GLU A 383 19.37 -1.25 -19.56
N LYS A 384 18.67 -1.49 -20.68
CA LYS A 384 18.51 -0.54 -21.78
C LYS A 384 17.20 0.25 -21.67
N GLY A 385 16.38 -0.02 -20.66
CA GLY A 385 15.06 0.57 -20.47
C GLY A 385 14.00 -0.04 -21.39
N GLU A 386 14.22 -1.23 -21.93
CA GLU A 386 13.23 -1.94 -22.75
C GLU A 386 12.24 -2.70 -21.88
N PHE A 387 10.98 -2.77 -22.35
CA PHE A 387 9.88 -3.51 -21.74
C PHE A 387 8.98 -4.16 -22.77
N ASP A 388 8.28 -5.22 -22.34
CA ASP A 388 7.34 -5.97 -23.15
C ASP A 388 6.24 -6.63 -22.33
#